data_172ad31f3dd6c7db5fe95d54864ece24
#
_entry.id   172ad31f3dd6c7db5fe95d54864ece24
#
_cell.length_a   1.000
_cell.length_b   1.000
_cell.length_c   1.000
_cell.angle_alpha   90.00
_cell.angle_beta   90.00
_cell.angle_gamma   90.00
#
_symmetry.space_group_name_H-M   'P 1'
#
loop_
_entity.id
_entity.type
_entity.pdbx_description
1 polymer ?
#
loop_
_entity_poly.entity_id
_entity_poly.type
_entity_poly.pdbx_seq_one_letter_code
_entity_poly.pdbx_strand_id
1 'polypeptide(L)'
;GLLMLPRCTVNGITWVDSLFTATSAVCVTGLVPVDVSTTFTTSGLVVIILLIQIGGLGVMTLTSFFAMFFMGNTSIYNQLVVRDMVSSNSLNSLLSTLLYILGFTLAIEGIGMLAIWSDIHGTMGMTFEEEVAFSAFHAISAFCNAGFSTLPGNLGNPLVMTGHNPFLIYISPVSYTHLTLP
;
A
#
# COMPACT_ATOMS: atom_id res chain seq x y z
N GLY A 1 -2.14 17.54 -9.66
CA GLY A 1 -3.01 16.55 -10.22
C GLY A 1 -4.26 16.26 -9.39
N LEU A 2 -4.67 14.99 -9.36
CA LEU A 2 -5.92 14.56 -8.71
C LEU A 2 -6.00 14.94 -7.22
N LEU A 3 -4.89 14.86 -6.48
CA LEU A 3 -4.84 15.25 -5.07
C LEU A 3 -5.06 16.74 -4.80
N MET A 4 -4.97 17.59 -5.81
CA MET A 4 -5.26 19.04 -5.68
C MET A 4 -6.73 19.39 -5.86
N LEU A 5 -7.57 18.43 -6.23
CA LEU A 5 -9.00 18.68 -6.37
C LEU A 5 -9.58 19.10 -5.01
N PRO A 6 -10.49 20.10 -4.99
CA PRO A 6 -11.10 20.59 -3.75
C PRO A 6 -11.91 19.53 -3.00
N ARG A 7 -12.21 18.39 -3.64
CA ARG A 7 -12.85 17.23 -3.01
C ARG A 7 -11.86 16.29 -2.32
N CYS A 8 -10.57 16.39 -2.61
CA CYS A 8 -9.54 15.49 -2.07
C CYS A 8 -8.83 16.06 -0.84
N THR A 9 -8.94 17.37 -0.60
CA THR A 9 -8.27 18.06 0.52
C THR A 9 -9.25 18.90 1.30
N VAL A 10 -9.00 19.06 2.60
CA VAL A 10 -9.84 19.87 3.50
C VAL A 10 -9.58 21.36 3.32
N ASN A 11 -8.30 21.76 3.36
CA ASN A 11 -7.87 23.17 3.30
C ASN A 11 -7.05 23.49 2.04
N GLY A 12 -7.06 22.60 1.03
CA GLY A 12 -6.16 22.70 -0.11
C GLY A 12 -4.74 22.23 0.21
N ILE A 13 -3.97 21.97 -0.83
CA ILE A 13 -2.57 21.53 -0.75
C ILE A 13 -1.77 22.25 -1.82
N THR A 14 -0.50 22.55 -1.56
CA THR A 14 0.37 23.16 -2.58
C THR A 14 0.66 22.16 -3.71
N TRP A 15 0.98 22.68 -4.90
CA TRP A 15 1.31 21.82 -6.03
C TRP A 15 2.52 20.91 -5.75
N VAL A 16 3.52 21.45 -5.04
CA VAL A 16 4.74 20.73 -4.67
C VAL A 16 4.42 19.60 -3.70
N ASP A 17 3.67 19.87 -2.63
CA ASP A 17 3.29 18.86 -1.63
C ASP A 17 2.40 17.77 -2.23
N SER A 18 1.48 18.16 -3.13
CA SER A 18 0.64 17.21 -3.87
C SER A 18 1.45 16.30 -4.77
N LEU A 19 2.44 16.85 -5.49
CA LEU A 19 3.33 16.07 -6.34
C LEU A 19 4.21 15.14 -5.50
N PHE A 20 4.79 15.67 -4.42
CA PHE A 20 5.62 14.90 -3.51
C PHE A 20 4.84 13.72 -2.90
N THR A 21 3.65 13.97 -2.36
CA THR A 21 2.78 12.94 -1.77
C THR A 21 2.38 11.89 -2.82
N ALA A 22 2.00 12.31 -4.02
CA ALA A 22 1.64 11.38 -5.09
C ALA A 22 2.83 10.51 -5.53
N THR A 23 4.02 11.10 -5.68
CA THR A 23 5.24 10.36 -6.02
C THR A 23 5.62 9.39 -4.92
N SER A 24 5.57 9.83 -3.65
CA SER A 24 5.81 9.00 -2.48
C SER A 24 4.86 7.81 -2.41
N ALA A 25 3.57 8.02 -2.72
CA ALA A 25 2.58 6.96 -2.73
C ALA A 25 2.85 5.91 -3.84
N VAL A 26 3.16 6.36 -5.07
CA VAL A 26 3.48 5.46 -6.19
C VAL A 26 4.82 4.75 -6.00
N CYS A 27 5.82 5.43 -5.46
CA CYS A 27 7.13 4.82 -5.15
C CYS A 27 7.12 4.01 -3.85
N VAL A 28 5.98 4.00 -3.14
CA VAL A 28 5.82 3.24 -1.88
C VAL A 28 6.88 3.64 -0.84
N THR A 29 7.19 4.93 -0.74
CA THR A 29 8.24 5.45 0.16
C THR A 29 7.73 5.94 1.50
N GLY A 30 6.46 6.35 1.61
CA GLY A 30 5.80 6.76 2.85
C GLY A 30 6.19 8.12 3.42
N LEU A 31 6.99 8.89 2.69
CA LEU A 31 7.34 10.23 3.10
C LEU A 31 6.23 11.21 2.72
N VAL A 32 5.75 11.98 3.69
CA VAL A 32 4.68 12.98 3.48
C VAL A 32 5.08 14.30 4.14
N PRO A 33 5.01 15.42 3.40
CA PRO A 33 5.32 16.74 3.96
C PRO A 33 4.18 17.30 4.81
N VAL A 34 3.01 16.65 4.78
CA VAL A 34 1.78 17.07 5.46
C VAL A 34 1.18 15.93 6.27
N ASP A 35 0.38 16.25 7.28
CA ASP A 35 -0.35 15.24 8.04
C ASP A 35 -1.52 14.70 7.18
N VAL A 36 -1.49 13.40 6.91
CA VAL A 36 -2.46 12.72 6.05
C VAL A 36 -3.87 12.77 6.66
N SER A 37 -3.97 12.64 7.98
CA SER A 37 -5.25 12.59 8.71
C SER A 37 -6.03 13.90 8.66
N THR A 38 -5.33 15.03 8.65
CA THR A 38 -5.94 16.37 8.70
C THR A 38 -6.02 17.06 7.36
N THR A 39 -5.19 16.67 6.40
CA THR A 39 -5.08 17.33 5.09
C THR A 39 -6.02 16.74 4.05
N PHE A 40 -6.18 15.39 4.04
CA PHE A 40 -6.95 14.71 3.01
C PHE A 40 -8.35 14.32 3.48
N THR A 41 -9.31 14.46 2.58
CA THR A 41 -10.66 13.93 2.75
C THR A 41 -10.69 12.43 2.44
N THR A 42 -11.79 11.76 2.71
CA THR A 42 -12.00 10.35 2.33
C THR A 42 -11.72 10.11 0.84
N SER A 43 -12.12 11.03 -0.03
CA SER A 43 -11.83 10.96 -1.47
C SER A 43 -10.33 11.06 -1.76
N GLY A 44 -9.61 11.91 -1.02
CA GLY A 44 -8.15 12.03 -1.12
C GLY A 44 -7.44 10.77 -0.66
N LEU A 45 -7.91 10.16 0.43
CA LEU A 45 -7.38 8.88 0.94
C LEU A 45 -7.58 7.74 -0.07
N VAL A 46 -8.74 7.67 -0.73
CA VAL A 46 -8.98 6.68 -1.80
C VAL A 46 -7.99 6.87 -2.96
N VAL A 47 -7.70 8.11 -3.36
CA VAL A 47 -6.69 8.37 -4.40
C VAL A 47 -5.31 7.92 -3.94
N ILE A 48 -4.93 8.18 -2.70
CA ILE A 48 -3.64 7.73 -2.13
C ILE A 48 -3.55 6.20 -2.12
N ILE A 49 -4.59 5.49 -1.67
CA ILE A 49 -4.66 4.03 -1.70
C ILE A 49 -4.46 3.49 -3.11
N LEU A 50 -5.15 4.04 -4.10
CA LEU A 50 -5.01 3.61 -5.49
C LEU A 50 -3.59 3.83 -6.02
N LEU A 51 -2.94 4.94 -5.66
CA LEU A 51 -1.54 5.20 -6.03
C LEU A 51 -0.58 4.19 -5.38
N ILE A 52 -0.77 3.89 -4.09
CA ILE A 52 0.00 2.87 -3.37
C ILE A 52 -0.18 1.51 -4.02
N GLN A 53 -1.43 1.14 -4.34
CA GLN A 53 -1.75 -0.15 -4.95
C GLN A 53 -1.10 -0.31 -6.34
N ILE A 54 -1.18 0.71 -7.18
CA ILE A 54 -0.52 0.72 -8.50
C ILE A 54 1.00 0.60 -8.34
N GLY A 55 1.59 1.35 -7.42
CA GLY A 55 3.02 1.32 -7.14
C GLY A 55 3.48 -0.03 -6.57
N GLY A 56 2.80 -0.54 -5.56
CA GLY A 56 3.10 -1.83 -4.92
C GLY A 56 3.00 -3.00 -5.89
N LEU A 57 1.93 -3.07 -6.68
CA LEU A 57 1.78 -4.08 -7.73
C LEU A 57 2.87 -3.97 -8.80
N GLY A 58 3.24 -2.75 -9.19
CA GLY A 58 4.31 -2.51 -10.16
C GLY A 58 5.66 -3.04 -9.68
N VAL A 59 6.02 -2.78 -8.43
CA VAL A 59 7.27 -3.29 -7.83
C VAL A 59 7.24 -4.80 -7.69
N MET A 60 6.13 -5.39 -7.20
CA MET A 60 6.01 -6.84 -7.04
C MET A 60 6.07 -7.59 -8.38
N THR A 61 5.40 -7.09 -9.42
CA THR A 61 5.43 -7.71 -10.75
C THR A 61 6.82 -7.62 -11.37
N LEU A 62 7.49 -6.48 -11.25
CA LEU A 62 8.83 -6.28 -11.75
C LEU A 62 9.84 -7.19 -11.03
N THR A 63 9.76 -7.27 -9.70
CA THR A 63 10.62 -8.14 -8.89
C THR A 63 10.40 -9.62 -9.23
N SER A 64 9.16 -10.05 -9.39
CA SER A 64 8.82 -11.41 -9.80
C SER A 64 9.37 -11.75 -11.20
N PHE A 65 9.28 -10.79 -12.12
CA PHE A 65 9.84 -10.92 -13.45
C PHE A 65 11.37 -11.07 -13.40
N PHE A 66 12.07 -10.22 -12.66
CA PHE A 66 13.51 -10.33 -12.49
C PHE A 66 13.92 -11.64 -11.78
N ALA A 67 13.21 -12.03 -10.71
CA ALA A 67 13.48 -13.28 -10.02
C ALA A 67 13.38 -14.49 -10.97
N MET A 68 12.37 -14.50 -11.85
CA MET A 68 12.22 -15.55 -12.86
C MET A 68 13.37 -15.55 -13.87
N PHE A 69 13.89 -14.38 -14.25
CA PHE A 69 15.05 -14.27 -15.13
C PHE A 69 16.34 -14.81 -14.50
N PHE A 70 16.58 -14.47 -13.22
CA PHE A 70 17.80 -14.89 -12.50
C PHE A 70 17.73 -16.34 -12.01
N MET A 71 16.53 -16.85 -11.68
CA MET A 71 16.31 -18.22 -11.24
C MET A 71 16.13 -19.20 -12.40
N GLY A 72 16.08 -18.74 -13.63
CA GLY A 72 15.78 -19.53 -14.84
C GLY A 72 16.78 -20.66 -15.18
N ASN A 73 17.83 -20.85 -14.39
CA ASN A 73 18.83 -21.90 -14.63
C ASN A 73 18.55 -23.24 -13.93
N THR A 74 17.46 -23.39 -13.16
CA THR A 74 17.29 -24.54 -12.28
C THR A 74 16.13 -25.49 -12.60
N SER A 75 15.23 -25.16 -13.55
CA SER A 75 14.13 -26.06 -13.93
C SER A 75 13.68 -25.87 -15.37
N ILE A 76 13.49 -27.00 -16.08
CA ILE A 76 12.93 -27.06 -17.44
C ILE A 76 11.54 -26.37 -17.51
N TYR A 77 10.77 -26.44 -16.43
CA TYR A 77 9.48 -25.78 -16.30
C TYR A 77 9.61 -24.25 -16.36
N ASN A 78 10.57 -23.67 -15.66
CA ASN A 78 10.81 -22.22 -15.69
C ASN A 78 11.30 -21.75 -17.08
N GLN A 79 12.10 -22.55 -17.77
CA GLN A 79 12.53 -22.26 -19.14
C GLN A 79 11.37 -22.28 -20.14
N LEU A 80 10.40 -23.19 -19.95
CA LEU A 80 9.19 -23.25 -20.77
C LEU A 80 8.31 -22.03 -20.54
N VAL A 81 8.10 -21.63 -19.29
CA VAL A 81 7.30 -20.43 -18.93
C VAL A 81 7.94 -19.15 -19.49
N VAL A 82 9.27 -18.99 -19.37
CA VAL A 82 9.99 -17.85 -19.96
C VAL A 82 9.93 -17.88 -21.48
N ARG A 83 10.07 -19.06 -22.11
CA ARG A 83 9.95 -19.24 -23.56
C ARG A 83 8.55 -18.88 -24.05
N ASP A 84 7.50 -19.28 -23.33
CA ASP A 84 6.11 -18.95 -23.66
C ASP A 84 5.82 -17.46 -23.47
N MET A 85 6.46 -16.79 -22.53
CA MET A 85 6.38 -15.32 -22.35
C MET A 85 7.10 -14.54 -23.45
N VAL A 86 8.22 -15.06 -23.97
CA VAL A 86 9.03 -14.40 -25.01
C VAL A 86 8.54 -14.73 -26.43
N SER A 87 7.92 -15.89 -26.66
CA SER A 87 7.41 -16.31 -27.97
C SER A 87 5.92 -15.94 -28.16
N SER A 88 5.70 -14.78 -28.74
CA SER A 88 4.56 -14.39 -29.58
C SER A 88 3.17 -14.96 -29.22
N ASN A 89 2.39 -14.26 -28.55
CA ASN A 89 0.96 -14.22 -28.23
C ASN A 89 0.73 -13.97 -26.72
N SER A 90 1.70 -13.41 -26.06
CA SER A 90 1.87 -13.40 -24.60
C SER A 90 1.07 -12.35 -23.85
N LEU A 91 0.32 -11.47 -24.51
CA LEU A 91 -0.50 -10.48 -23.80
C LEU A 91 -1.54 -11.17 -22.90
N ASN A 92 -2.12 -12.27 -23.36
CA ASN A 92 -3.09 -13.03 -22.56
C ASN A 92 -2.45 -13.74 -21.36
N SER A 93 -1.23 -14.25 -21.51
CA SER A 93 -0.50 -14.89 -20.38
C SER A 93 -0.02 -13.87 -19.37
N LEU A 94 0.45 -12.71 -19.81
CA LEU A 94 0.81 -11.59 -18.94
C LEU A 94 -0.40 -11.06 -18.18
N LEU A 95 -1.55 -10.88 -18.84
CA LEU A 95 -2.79 -10.47 -18.19
C LEU A 95 -3.25 -11.50 -17.16
N SER A 96 -3.19 -12.80 -17.48
CA SER A 96 -3.51 -13.86 -16.53
C SER A 96 -2.60 -13.80 -15.29
N THR A 97 -1.30 -13.66 -15.46
CA THR A 97 -0.34 -13.55 -14.36
C THR A 97 -0.61 -12.31 -13.51
N LEU A 98 -0.89 -11.16 -14.12
CA LEU A 98 -1.27 -9.94 -13.41
C LEU A 98 -2.55 -10.12 -12.59
N LEU A 99 -3.56 -10.80 -13.15
CA LEU A 99 -4.81 -11.07 -12.43
C LEU A 99 -4.60 -12.03 -11.26
N TYR A 100 -3.74 -13.04 -11.38
CA TYR A 100 -3.38 -13.91 -10.26
C TYR A 100 -2.64 -13.15 -9.15
N ILE A 101 -1.66 -12.30 -9.50
CA ILE A 101 -0.95 -11.46 -8.53
C ILE A 101 -1.94 -10.53 -7.84
N LEU A 102 -2.79 -9.84 -8.60
CA LEU A 102 -3.81 -8.94 -8.06
C LEU A 102 -4.76 -9.67 -7.11
N GLY A 103 -5.28 -10.84 -7.53
CA GLY A 103 -6.19 -11.65 -6.71
C GLY A 103 -5.54 -12.11 -5.40
N PHE A 104 -4.29 -12.56 -5.45
CA PHE A 104 -3.53 -12.97 -4.27
C PHE A 104 -3.24 -11.78 -3.33
N THR A 105 -2.86 -10.63 -3.90
CA THR A 105 -2.66 -9.38 -3.16
C THR A 105 -3.92 -8.97 -2.41
N LEU A 106 -5.04 -8.86 -3.12
CA LEU A 106 -6.33 -8.50 -2.52
C LEU A 106 -6.80 -9.48 -1.44
N ALA A 107 -6.51 -10.78 -1.60
CA ALA A 107 -6.83 -11.78 -0.60
C ALA A 107 -6.04 -11.57 0.71
N ILE A 108 -4.73 -11.31 0.61
CA ILE A 108 -3.89 -11.05 1.79
C ILE A 108 -4.26 -9.71 2.44
N GLU A 109 -4.48 -8.66 1.64
CA GLU A 109 -4.94 -7.36 2.13
C GLU A 109 -6.30 -7.47 2.84
N GLY A 110 -7.22 -8.27 2.30
CA GLY A 110 -8.50 -8.57 2.94
C GLY A 110 -8.36 -9.26 4.28
N ILE A 111 -7.46 -10.24 4.40
CA ILE A 111 -7.15 -10.90 5.67
C ILE A 111 -6.55 -9.91 6.66
N GLY A 112 -5.60 -9.08 6.23
CA GLY A 112 -5.01 -8.03 7.04
C GLY A 112 -6.04 -7.00 7.51
N MET A 113 -6.94 -6.58 6.62
CA MET A 113 -8.04 -5.68 6.95
C MET A 113 -8.96 -6.27 8.03
N LEU A 114 -9.34 -7.54 7.91
CA LEU A 114 -10.19 -8.22 8.90
C LEU A 114 -9.48 -8.33 10.25
N ALA A 115 -8.17 -8.63 10.25
CA ALA A 115 -7.38 -8.69 11.46
C ALA A 115 -7.33 -7.33 12.17
N ILE A 116 -7.00 -6.26 11.45
CA ILE A 116 -6.98 -4.89 12.00
C ILE A 116 -8.37 -4.49 12.50
N TRP A 117 -9.40 -4.74 11.72
CA TRP A 117 -10.76 -4.40 12.12
C TRP A 117 -11.18 -5.13 13.41
N SER A 118 -10.85 -6.41 13.55
CA SER A 118 -11.18 -7.18 14.76
C SER A 118 -10.52 -6.61 16.02
N ASP A 119 -9.34 -6.01 15.88
CA ASP A 119 -8.59 -5.43 17.00
C ASP A 119 -9.11 -4.04 17.40
N ILE A 120 -9.54 -3.23 16.42
CA ILE A 120 -9.98 -1.86 16.69
C ILE A 120 -11.49 -1.76 16.96
N HIS A 121 -12.27 -2.78 16.61
CA HIS A 121 -13.72 -2.75 16.72
C HIS A 121 -14.20 -2.44 18.14
N GLY A 122 -14.94 -1.34 18.26
CA GLY A 122 -15.47 -0.85 19.53
C GLY A 122 -14.46 -0.21 20.49
N THR A 123 -13.18 -0.08 20.11
CA THR A 123 -12.14 0.49 20.98
C THR A 123 -11.84 1.95 20.70
N MET A 124 -11.96 2.39 19.45
CA MET A 124 -11.59 3.74 19.03
C MET A 124 -12.75 4.73 18.94
N GLY A 125 -13.99 4.31 19.23
CA GLY A 125 -15.18 5.17 19.17
C GLY A 125 -15.53 5.69 17.76
N MET A 126 -15.04 5.01 16.72
CA MET A 126 -15.32 5.30 15.32
C MET A 126 -16.64 4.67 14.89
N THR A 127 -17.24 5.19 13.84
CA THR A 127 -18.38 4.55 13.18
C THR A 127 -17.91 3.30 12.44
N PHE A 128 -18.81 2.35 12.16
CA PHE A 128 -18.48 1.14 11.42
C PHE A 128 -17.81 1.43 10.06
N GLU A 129 -18.30 2.44 9.34
CA GLU A 129 -17.73 2.84 8.05
C GLU A 129 -16.28 3.38 8.19
N GLU A 130 -16.04 4.17 9.25
CA GLU A 130 -14.70 4.70 9.55
C GLU A 130 -13.73 3.58 9.97
N GLU A 131 -14.17 2.63 10.79
CA GLU A 131 -13.36 1.47 11.18
C GLU A 131 -12.96 0.62 9.98
N VAL A 132 -13.88 0.36 9.05
CA VAL A 132 -13.64 -0.38 7.82
C VAL A 132 -12.67 0.37 6.91
N ALA A 133 -12.88 1.66 6.70
CA ALA A 133 -12.00 2.50 5.88
C ALA A 133 -10.60 2.59 6.48
N PHE A 134 -10.49 2.76 7.78
CA PHE A 134 -9.23 2.79 8.52
C PHE A 134 -8.48 1.46 8.39
N SER A 135 -9.16 0.34 8.60
CA SER A 135 -8.57 -1.00 8.52
C SER A 135 -8.10 -1.32 7.10
N ALA A 136 -8.88 -0.98 6.08
CA ALA A 136 -8.50 -1.16 4.69
C ALA A 136 -7.28 -0.31 4.32
N PHE A 137 -7.25 0.96 4.72
CA PHE A 137 -6.12 1.85 4.45
C PHE A 137 -4.82 1.31 5.05
N HIS A 138 -4.86 0.91 6.31
CA HIS A 138 -3.67 0.44 7.00
C HIS A 138 -3.23 -0.95 6.53
N ALA A 139 -4.16 -1.85 6.16
CA ALA A 139 -3.83 -3.15 5.60
C ALA A 139 -3.08 -3.00 4.26
N ILE A 140 -3.56 -2.15 3.35
CA ILE A 140 -2.94 -1.88 2.07
C ILE A 140 -1.58 -1.19 2.25
N SER A 141 -1.53 -0.16 3.11
CA SER A 141 -0.29 0.56 3.41
C SER A 141 0.79 -0.36 4.01
N ALA A 142 0.40 -1.26 4.92
CA ALA A 142 1.31 -2.23 5.52
C ALA A 142 1.76 -3.30 4.53
N PHE A 143 0.84 -3.87 3.76
CA PHE A 143 1.15 -4.90 2.78
C PHE A 143 2.12 -4.39 1.70
N CYS A 144 1.84 -3.21 1.15
CA CYS A 144 2.73 -2.57 0.18
C CYS A 144 4.01 -2.00 0.80
N ASN A 145 4.17 -2.01 2.13
CA ASN A 145 5.25 -1.37 2.87
C ASN A 145 5.34 0.16 2.59
N ALA A 146 4.18 0.79 2.42
CA ALA A 146 4.08 2.18 1.98
C ALA A 146 4.31 3.22 3.08
N GLY A 147 4.07 2.88 4.35
CA GLY A 147 4.33 3.78 5.47
C GLY A 147 3.36 4.94 5.66
N PHE A 148 2.26 4.96 4.93
CA PHE A 148 1.20 5.95 5.13
C PHE A 148 0.28 5.54 6.28
N SER A 149 -0.14 6.52 7.09
CA SER A 149 -1.11 6.31 8.18
C SER A 149 -2.12 7.44 8.21
N THR A 150 -3.35 7.12 8.59
CA THR A 150 -4.41 8.11 8.87
C THR A 150 -4.48 8.48 10.35
N LEU A 151 -3.53 8.02 11.16
CA LEU A 151 -3.40 8.45 12.55
C LEU A 151 -2.85 9.89 12.62
N PRO A 152 -3.31 10.73 13.55
CA PRO A 152 -2.73 12.05 13.79
C PRO A 152 -1.23 11.94 14.10
N GLY A 153 -0.41 12.69 13.37
CA GLY A 153 1.05 12.58 13.46
C GLY A 153 1.64 11.38 12.68
N ASN A 154 0.86 10.77 11.80
CA ASN A 154 1.27 9.63 10.97
C ASN A 154 1.83 8.47 11.83
N LEU A 155 2.91 7.81 11.40
CA LEU A 155 3.55 6.71 12.14
C LEU A 155 4.30 7.17 13.40
N GLY A 156 4.50 8.48 13.61
CA GLY A 156 5.04 9.06 14.85
C GLY A 156 4.04 9.13 16.02
N ASN A 157 2.81 8.66 15.80
CA ASN A 157 1.79 8.66 16.86
C ASN A 157 2.23 7.80 18.06
N PRO A 158 2.07 8.29 19.33
CA PRO A 158 2.42 7.52 20.52
C PRO A 158 1.74 6.15 20.60
N LEU A 159 0.54 5.99 20.04
CA LEU A 159 -0.14 4.70 19.94
C LEU A 159 0.67 3.68 19.14
N VAL A 160 1.42 4.12 18.13
CA VAL A 160 2.32 3.26 17.34
C VAL A 160 3.57 2.92 18.14
N MET A 161 4.06 3.84 18.96
CA MET A 161 5.34 3.72 19.68
C MET A 161 5.26 2.85 20.95
N THR A 162 4.09 2.73 21.57
CA THR A 162 3.96 2.06 22.89
C THR A 162 3.79 0.53 22.82
N GLY A 163 3.64 -0.05 21.65
CA GLY A 163 3.82 -1.50 21.42
C GLY A 163 2.86 -2.48 22.10
N HIS A 164 1.77 -2.01 22.72
CA HIS A 164 0.86 -2.86 23.50
C HIS A 164 -0.42 -3.26 22.77
N ASN A 165 -0.59 -2.90 21.49
CA ASN A 165 -1.79 -3.19 20.74
C ASN A 165 -1.44 -4.11 19.55
N PRO A 166 -2.13 -5.26 19.35
CA PRO A 166 -1.88 -6.18 18.22
C PRO A 166 -1.96 -5.50 16.85
N PHE A 167 -2.78 -4.46 16.72
CA PHE A 167 -2.81 -3.55 15.57
C PHE A 167 -1.41 -3.04 15.16
N LEU A 168 -0.52 -2.82 16.12
CA LEU A 168 0.82 -2.31 15.90
C LEU A 168 1.78 -3.35 15.31
N ILE A 169 1.51 -4.63 15.50
CA ILE A 169 2.30 -5.72 14.91
C ILE A 169 2.20 -5.69 13.38
N TYR A 170 1.04 -5.30 12.84
CA TYR A 170 0.84 -5.18 11.39
C TYR A 170 1.48 -3.92 10.79
N ILE A 171 1.58 -2.83 11.58
CA ILE A 171 2.21 -1.56 11.15
C ILE A 171 3.70 -1.55 11.49
N SER A 172 4.14 -2.33 12.47
CA SER A 172 5.52 -2.33 12.97
C SER A 172 6.58 -2.59 11.87
N PRO A 173 6.44 -3.53 10.92
CA PRO A 173 7.41 -3.70 9.85
C PRO A 173 7.62 -2.43 9.03
N VAL A 174 6.53 -1.70 8.76
CA VAL A 174 6.54 -0.43 8.02
C VAL A 174 7.17 0.68 8.86
N SER A 175 6.87 0.72 10.16
CA SER A 175 7.43 1.70 11.09
C SER A 175 8.95 1.54 11.26
N TYR A 176 9.45 0.30 11.35
CA TYR A 176 10.90 0.05 11.52
C TYR A 176 11.71 0.48 10.30
N THR A 177 11.21 0.30 9.10
CA THR A 177 11.90 0.74 7.88
C THR A 177 11.97 2.26 7.74
N HIS A 178 11.01 3.00 8.30
CA HIS A 178 10.96 4.47 8.21
C HIS A 178 11.56 5.20 9.42
N LEU A 179 11.56 4.57 10.61
CA LEU A 179 12.12 5.17 11.83
C LEU A 179 13.62 4.91 12.03
N THR A 180 14.19 3.94 11.34
CA THR A 180 15.63 3.59 11.43
C THR A 180 16.50 4.30 10.41
N LEU A 181 15.94 5.14 9.54
CA LEU A 181 16.72 6.02 8.67
C LEU A 181 17.09 7.29 9.44
N PRO A 182 18.38 7.59 9.56
CA PRO A 182 18.86 8.79 10.23
C PRO A 182 18.46 10.06 9.50
#